data_16b3136b3e74ed1bb7c03435ece4b25d
#
_entry.id   16b3136b3e74ed1bb7c03435ece4b25d
#
_cell.length_a   1.000
_cell.length_b   1.000
_cell.length_c   1.000
_cell.angle_alpha   90.00
_cell.angle_beta   90.00
_cell.angle_gamma   90.00
#
_symmetry.space_group_name_H-M   'P 1'
#
loop_
_entity.id
_entity.type
_entity.pdbx_description
1 polymer ?
#
loop_
_entity_poly.entity_id
_entity_poly.type
_entity_poly.pdbx_seq_one_letter_code
_entity_poly.pdbx_strand_id
1 'polypeptide(L)'
;MDSTLIQTECIDELAIRAGVGDKVKAITASAMRGEIDFKESFTQRVALLKGLDVSVMQEIADQLPITEGVDRLMRVLKRTGYKIAILSGGFTYFGNVLKNKYGID
;
A
#
# COMPACT_ATOMS: atom_id res chain seq x y z
N MET A 1 5.28 -3.99 -2.05
CA MET A 1 5.19 -2.76 -1.25
C MET A 1 4.49 -3.03 0.07
N ASP A 2 3.20 -3.23 0.03
CA ASP A 2 2.40 -3.55 1.22
C ASP A 2 2.90 -4.83 1.88
N SER A 3 2.95 -4.83 3.20
CA SER A 3 3.45 -5.95 4.02
C SER A 3 4.87 -6.41 3.67
N THR A 4 5.65 -5.56 3.01
CA THR A 4 7.04 -5.82 2.62
C THR A 4 7.93 -4.63 3.00
N LEU A 5 7.86 -3.54 2.24
CA LEU A 5 8.56 -2.29 2.59
C LEU A 5 7.87 -1.57 3.74
N ILE A 6 6.56 -1.72 3.84
CA ILE A 6 5.75 -1.17 4.91
C ILE A 6 5.01 -2.29 5.64
N GLN A 7 4.72 -2.09 6.91
CA GLN A 7 4.09 -3.09 7.78
C GLN A 7 2.57 -2.92 7.83
N THR A 8 1.97 -2.56 6.71
CA THR A 8 0.51 -2.40 6.60
C THR A 8 0.06 -2.61 5.17
N GLU A 9 -1.25 -2.74 5.00
CA GLU A 9 -1.92 -2.75 3.71
C GLU A 9 -2.56 -1.37 3.49
N CYS A 10 -2.15 -0.64 2.45
CA CYS A 10 -2.64 0.72 2.23
C CYS A 10 -4.17 0.79 2.07
N ILE A 11 -4.78 -0.18 1.40
CA ILE A 11 -6.23 -0.18 1.22
C ILE A 11 -6.97 -0.34 2.54
N ASP A 12 -6.40 -1.09 3.48
CA ASP A 12 -7.00 -1.26 4.81
C ASP A 12 -6.95 0.04 5.60
N GLU A 13 -5.84 0.77 5.51
CA GLU A 13 -5.71 2.08 6.16
C GLU A 13 -6.73 3.08 5.59
N LEU A 14 -6.88 3.11 4.27
CA LEU A 14 -7.87 3.95 3.61
C LEU A 14 -9.29 3.57 4.02
N ALA A 15 -9.57 2.27 4.11
CA ALA A 15 -10.89 1.75 4.50
C ALA A 15 -11.26 2.14 5.93
N ILE A 16 -10.31 2.10 6.85
CA ILE A 16 -10.51 2.54 8.23
C ILE A 16 -10.90 4.02 8.25
N ARG A 17 -10.17 4.85 7.51
CA ARG A 17 -10.45 6.29 7.43
C ARG A 17 -11.79 6.59 6.78
N ALA A 18 -12.23 5.74 5.84
CA ALA A 18 -13.54 5.88 5.17
C ALA A 18 -14.69 5.28 5.99
N GLY A 19 -14.42 4.61 7.12
CA GLY A 19 -15.43 3.96 7.93
C GLY A 19 -15.98 2.67 7.34
N VAL A 20 -15.26 2.05 6.41
CA VAL A 20 -15.69 0.82 5.71
C VAL A 20 -14.73 -0.36 5.93
N GLY A 21 -13.93 -0.29 6.99
CA GLY A 21 -12.90 -1.31 7.27
C GLY A 21 -13.46 -2.73 7.33
N ASP A 22 -14.58 -2.94 8.01
CA ASP A 22 -15.19 -4.27 8.13
C ASP A 22 -15.67 -4.81 6.77
N LYS A 23 -16.25 -3.96 5.94
CA LYS A 23 -16.70 -4.33 4.60
C LYS A 23 -15.53 -4.71 3.70
N VAL A 24 -14.44 -3.96 3.77
CA VAL A 24 -13.23 -4.25 2.99
C VAL A 24 -12.60 -5.57 3.44
N LYS A 25 -12.54 -5.81 4.75
CA LYS A 25 -12.03 -7.10 5.29
C LYS A 25 -12.85 -8.27 4.80
N ALA A 26 -14.18 -8.14 4.75
CA ALA A 26 -15.05 -9.20 4.27
C ALA A 26 -14.78 -9.53 2.79
N ILE A 27 -14.57 -8.52 1.96
CA ILE A 27 -14.24 -8.70 0.54
C ILE A 27 -12.87 -9.38 0.39
N THR A 28 -11.89 -8.94 1.15
CA THR A 28 -10.54 -9.56 1.15
C THR A 28 -10.62 -11.02 1.56
N ALA A 29 -11.38 -11.35 2.59
CA ALA A 29 -11.56 -12.73 3.04
C ALA A 29 -12.21 -13.59 1.95
N SER A 30 -13.21 -13.06 1.24
CA SER A 30 -13.84 -13.74 0.11
C SER A 30 -12.85 -14.05 -1.01
N ALA A 31 -11.97 -13.08 -1.34
CA ALA A 31 -10.91 -13.29 -2.33
C ALA A 31 -9.90 -14.35 -1.87
N MET A 32 -9.54 -14.34 -0.60
CA MET A 32 -8.61 -15.34 -0.03
C MET A 32 -9.19 -16.75 -0.05
N ARG A 33 -10.50 -16.90 0.02
CA ARG A 33 -11.19 -18.20 -0.13
C ARG A 33 -11.36 -18.63 -1.59
N GLY A 34 -10.92 -17.80 -2.54
CA GLY A 34 -11.07 -18.09 -3.97
C GLY A 34 -12.48 -17.87 -4.53
N GLU A 35 -13.36 -17.20 -3.80
CA GLU A 35 -14.74 -16.94 -4.23
C GLU A 35 -14.83 -15.87 -5.31
N ILE A 36 -13.89 -14.89 -5.27
CA ILE A 36 -13.74 -13.84 -6.28
C ILE A 36 -12.26 -13.68 -6.60
N ASP A 37 -11.95 -13.23 -7.83
CA ASP A 37 -10.57 -13.00 -8.23
C ASP A 37 -10.04 -11.65 -7.70
N PHE A 38 -8.75 -11.41 -7.91
CA PHE A 38 -8.11 -10.17 -7.46
C PHE A 38 -8.75 -8.93 -8.09
N LYS A 39 -9.02 -8.95 -9.39
CA LYS A 39 -9.57 -7.81 -10.11
C LYS A 39 -10.94 -7.44 -9.55
N GLU A 40 -11.81 -8.42 -9.38
CA GLU A 40 -13.16 -8.24 -8.81
C GLU A 40 -13.05 -7.70 -7.38
N SER A 41 -12.22 -8.33 -6.55
CA SER A 41 -12.00 -7.93 -5.17
C SER A 41 -11.47 -6.49 -5.08
N PHE A 42 -10.47 -6.16 -5.89
CA PHE A 42 -9.88 -4.82 -5.88
C PHE A 42 -10.91 -3.77 -6.30
N THR A 43 -11.67 -4.04 -7.35
CA THR A 43 -12.72 -3.13 -7.84
C THR A 43 -13.76 -2.86 -6.76
N GLN A 44 -14.23 -3.91 -6.07
CA GLN A 44 -15.22 -3.77 -5.00
C GLN A 44 -14.67 -2.97 -3.82
N ARG A 45 -13.43 -3.24 -3.40
CA ARG A 45 -12.82 -2.55 -2.27
C ARG A 45 -12.59 -1.07 -2.56
N VAL A 46 -12.08 -0.75 -3.74
CA VAL A 46 -11.84 0.65 -4.14
C VAL A 46 -13.15 1.42 -4.25
N ALA A 47 -14.21 0.78 -4.77
CA ALA A 47 -15.53 1.42 -4.87
C ALA A 47 -16.06 1.89 -3.51
N LEU A 48 -15.74 1.17 -2.43
CA LEU A 48 -16.17 1.54 -1.07
C LEU A 48 -15.45 2.80 -0.56
N LEU A 49 -14.35 3.20 -1.18
CA LEU A 49 -13.60 4.41 -0.81
C LEU A 49 -14.15 5.69 -1.45
N LYS A 50 -15.17 5.57 -2.29
CA LYS A 50 -15.75 6.73 -2.98
C LYS A 50 -16.16 7.80 -1.99
N GLY A 51 -15.77 9.04 -2.26
CA GLY A 51 -16.09 10.18 -1.40
C GLY A 51 -15.02 10.49 -0.36
N LEU A 52 -14.00 9.62 -0.20
CA LEU A 52 -12.89 9.90 0.69
C LEU A 52 -12.01 11.01 0.10
N ASP A 53 -11.68 12.01 0.93
CA ASP A 53 -10.85 13.13 0.49
C ASP A 53 -9.42 12.66 0.21
N VAL A 54 -8.84 13.15 -0.89
CA VAL A 54 -7.48 12.79 -1.30
C VAL A 54 -6.43 13.16 -0.24
N SER A 55 -6.67 14.20 0.57
CA SER A 55 -5.77 14.60 1.65
C SER A 55 -5.53 13.48 2.67
N VAL A 56 -6.46 12.54 2.80
CA VAL A 56 -6.31 11.37 3.68
C VAL A 56 -5.14 10.50 3.24
N MET A 57 -4.89 10.41 1.94
CA MET A 57 -3.75 9.64 1.41
C MET A 57 -2.43 10.21 1.92
N GLN A 58 -2.30 11.54 1.97
CA GLN A 58 -1.08 12.16 2.49
C GLN A 58 -0.95 11.95 4.00
N GLU A 59 -2.03 12.02 4.75
CA GLU A 59 -2.02 11.72 6.18
C GLU A 59 -1.52 10.30 6.47
N ILE A 60 -1.99 9.34 5.70
CA ILE A 60 -1.56 7.94 5.82
C ILE A 60 -0.09 7.81 5.40
N ALA A 61 0.30 8.45 4.29
CA ALA A 61 1.67 8.41 3.78
C ALA A 61 2.68 8.93 4.82
N ASP A 62 2.31 9.99 5.55
CA ASP A 62 3.16 10.59 6.58
C ASP A 62 3.39 9.66 7.78
N GLN A 63 2.53 8.66 7.96
CA GLN A 63 2.55 7.76 9.11
C GLN A 63 2.77 6.30 8.71
N LEU A 64 3.21 6.01 7.48
CA LEU A 64 3.43 4.63 7.03
C LEU A 64 4.47 3.94 7.93
N PRO A 65 4.13 2.78 8.51
CA PRO A 65 5.07 2.01 9.31
C PRO A 65 6.08 1.31 8.41
N ILE A 66 7.27 1.85 8.32
CA ILE A 66 8.34 1.30 7.48
C ILE A 66 8.91 0.05 8.14
N THR A 67 9.10 -1.01 7.37
CA THR A 67 9.71 -2.25 7.84
C THR A 67 11.13 -1.97 8.35
N GLU A 68 11.48 -2.52 9.51
CA GLU A 68 12.79 -2.35 10.12
C GLU A 68 13.88 -2.79 9.14
N GLY A 69 14.92 -1.97 9.02
CA GLY A 69 16.06 -2.25 8.16
C GLY A 69 15.93 -1.73 6.73
N VAL A 70 14.78 -1.24 6.31
CA VAL A 70 14.58 -0.73 4.94
C VAL A 70 15.51 0.44 4.63
N ASP A 71 15.63 1.42 5.52
CA ASP A 71 16.54 2.55 5.32
C ASP A 71 17.97 2.08 5.04
N ARG A 72 18.46 1.18 5.87
CA ARG A 72 19.82 0.64 5.74
C ARG A 72 19.96 -0.17 4.46
N LEU A 73 19.01 -1.03 4.17
CA LEU A 73 19.02 -1.84 2.95
C LEU A 73 19.09 -0.96 1.71
N MET A 74 18.23 0.04 1.62
CA MET A 74 18.20 0.95 0.46
C MET A 74 19.51 1.72 0.29
N ARG A 75 20.07 2.21 1.37
CA ARG A 75 21.37 2.91 1.33
C ARG A 75 22.49 2.00 0.83
N VAL A 76 22.55 0.77 1.32
CA VAL A 76 23.59 -0.20 0.93
C VAL A 76 23.44 -0.58 -0.53
N LEU A 77 22.22 -0.92 -0.97
CA LEU A 77 21.97 -1.30 -2.37
C LEU A 77 22.35 -0.17 -3.33
N LYS A 78 21.98 1.05 -3.02
CA LYS A 78 22.32 2.20 -3.87
C LYS A 78 23.82 2.46 -3.91
N ARG A 79 24.48 2.38 -2.76
CA ARG A 79 25.94 2.57 -2.67
C ARG A 79 26.70 1.54 -3.48
N THR A 80 26.18 0.33 -3.59
CA THR A 80 26.81 -0.76 -4.35
C THR A 80 26.36 -0.84 -5.80
N GLY A 81 25.61 0.15 -6.29
CA GLY A 81 25.25 0.27 -7.70
C GLY A 81 24.02 -0.51 -8.14
N TYR A 82 23.26 -1.06 -7.22
CA TYR A 82 22.00 -1.74 -7.58
C TYR A 82 20.93 -0.78 -8.05
N LYS A 83 20.18 -1.19 -9.05
CA LYS A 83 18.92 -0.56 -9.42
C LYS A 83 17.81 -1.17 -8.56
N ILE A 84 16.88 -0.33 -8.11
CA ILE A 84 15.82 -0.76 -7.21
C ILE A 84 14.48 -0.43 -7.85
N ALA A 85 13.54 -1.37 -7.81
CA ALA A 85 12.19 -1.17 -8.33
C ALA A 85 11.16 -1.67 -7.32
N ILE A 86 10.01 -1.00 -7.28
CA ILE A 86 8.83 -1.47 -6.55
C ILE A 86 7.87 -2.10 -7.55
N LEU A 87 7.54 -3.37 -7.31
CA LEU A 87 6.49 -4.08 -8.06
C LEU A 87 5.32 -4.29 -7.10
N SER A 88 4.17 -3.73 -7.41
CA SER A 88 3.04 -3.72 -6.51
C SER A 88 1.72 -3.62 -7.26
N GLY A 89 0.70 -4.32 -6.78
CA GLY A 89 -0.68 -4.13 -7.22
C GLY A 89 -1.43 -3.04 -6.44
N GLY A 90 -0.72 -2.29 -5.59
CA GLY A 90 -1.30 -1.24 -4.74
C GLY A 90 -1.43 0.12 -5.44
N PHE A 91 -1.46 1.17 -4.63
CA PHE A 91 -1.69 2.53 -5.13
C PHE A 91 -0.38 3.22 -5.52
N THR A 92 -0.38 3.84 -6.70
CA THR A 92 0.78 4.60 -7.18
C THR A 92 1.13 5.77 -6.28
N TYR A 93 0.15 6.35 -5.60
CA TYR A 93 0.40 7.44 -4.64
C TYR A 93 1.43 7.02 -3.59
N PHE A 94 1.19 5.90 -2.91
CA PHE A 94 2.10 5.42 -1.86
C PHE A 94 3.41 4.89 -2.44
N GLY A 95 3.34 4.27 -3.61
CA GLY A 95 4.55 3.84 -4.33
C GLY A 95 5.47 5.02 -4.63
N ASN A 96 4.91 6.14 -5.09
CA ASN A 96 5.69 7.34 -5.37
C ASN A 96 6.26 7.99 -4.10
N VAL A 97 5.52 7.96 -2.99
CA VAL A 97 6.01 8.44 -1.70
C VAL A 97 7.27 7.66 -1.30
N LEU A 98 7.23 6.34 -1.38
CA LEU A 98 8.37 5.49 -1.03
C LEU A 98 9.52 5.65 -2.03
N LYS A 99 9.20 5.75 -3.32
CA LYS A 99 10.19 6.01 -4.36
C LYS A 99 11.00 7.28 -4.05
N ASN A 100 10.31 8.36 -3.73
CA ASN A 100 10.95 9.63 -3.45
C ASN A 100 11.73 9.60 -2.14
N LYS A 101 11.19 8.93 -1.13
CA LYS A 101 11.83 8.83 0.19
C LYS A 101 13.16 8.08 0.13
N TYR A 102 13.24 6.99 -0.64
CA TYR A 102 14.41 6.12 -0.70
C TYR A 102 15.22 6.24 -1.98
N GLY A 103 14.83 7.14 -2.89
CA GLY A 103 15.51 7.30 -4.17
C GLY A 103 15.44 6.04 -5.05
N ILE A 104 14.31 5.35 -5.03
CA ILE A 104 14.08 4.15 -5.83
C ILE A 104 13.94 4.52 -7.32
N ASP A 105 14.51 3.72 -8.19
CA ASP A 105 14.51 3.97 -9.63
C ASP A 105 13.14 3.79 -10.25
#